data_bb6b58f974c5529e69ff67aac82a5b80
#
_entry.id   bb6b58f974c5529e69ff67aac82a5b80
#
_cell.length_a   1.000
_cell.length_b   1.000
_cell.length_c   1.000
_cell.angle_alpha   90.00
_cell.angle_beta   90.00
_cell.angle_gamma   90.00
#
_symmetry.space_group_name_H-M   'P 1'
#
loop_
_entity.id
_entity.type
_entity.pdbx_description
1 polymer ?
#
loop_
_entity_poly.entity_id
_entity_poly.type
_entity_poly.pdbx_seq_one_letter_code
_entity_poly.pdbx_strand_id
1 'polypeptide(L)'
;MHNFISKFLFLFIVLSNQFIFSQKRVIDTLDSENGKVLLYSNMSWVYLKDKNFDGILNPQMFDRIKEMGNGKFSQPWVNTKCYTSPKSSDPHLLKDTLWLCLQDDVYTNFVMPVPGVRTSPYGPRNGRNHNGLDLDLDTGDTVKTCWSGKVRYAKYNDGGFGNLVIVRHYNGLETFYAHLSKLLVFPNQEVIAGEPIGLGGNTGHSYGSHLHFEIRFFDVPFNPELIIDVKKKKIKTDNLFIHKSFFKSKPKSTVKPTSKSNTTKKPVARSKKKYHKIRSGDTLTGIAARHHTSVSKICKLNRIKPTTILNIGRSLRVR
;
A
#
# COMPACT_ATOMS: atom_id res chain seq x y z
N MET A 1 21.55 -55.54 -29.59
CA MET A 1 21.18 -54.96 -28.28
C MET A 1 21.51 -53.47 -28.23
N HIS A 2 21.03 -52.67 -29.20
CA HIS A 2 21.40 -51.22 -29.18
C HIS A 2 20.28 -50.26 -29.57
N ASN A 3 19.02 -50.72 -29.49
CA ASN A 3 17.88 -49.87 -29.93
C ASN A 3 16.76 -49.69 -28.90
N PHE A 4 17.03 -49.95 -27.62
CA PHE A 4 15.97 -49.85 -26.59
C PHE A 4 16.14 -48.64 -25.61
N ILE A 5 17.32 -48.00 -25.60
CA ILE A 5 17.61 -46.90 -24.66
C ILE A 5 17.24 -45.53 -25.21
N SER A 6 17.13 -45.39 -26.52
CA SER A 6 16.82 -44.08 -27.16
C SER A 6 15.36 -43.66 -27.08
N LYS A 7 14.42 -44.58 -26.86
CA LYS A 7 12.98 -44.24 -26.79
C LYS A 7 12.48 -43.82 -25.41
N PHE A 8 13.23 -44.11 -24.36
CA PHE A 8 12.83 -43.76 -23.00
C PHE A 8 13.29 -42.33 -22.57
N LEU A 9 14.31 -41.79 -23.24
CA LEU A 9 14.81 -40.45 -22.93
C LEU A 9 13.97 -39.34 -23.59
N PHE A 10 13.21 -39.66 -24.63
CA PHE A 10 12.34 -38.67 -25.32
C PHE A 10 10.96 -38.50 -24.68
N LEU A 11 10.57 -39.46 -23.82
CA LEU A 11 9.27 -39.40 -23.15
C LEU A 11 9.30 -38.59 -21.85
N PHE A 12 10.49 -38.27 -21.32
CA PHE A 12 10.63 -37.54 -20.06
C PHE A 12 10.78 -36.02 -20.27
N ILE A 13 11.02 -35.54 -21.50
CA ILE A 13 11.17 -34.09 -21.81
C ILE A 13 9.84 -33.48 -22.27
N VAL A 14 8.82 -34.26 -22.56
CA VAL A 14 7.51 -33.74 -23.01
C VAL A 14 6.52 -33.52 -21.85
N LEU A 15 6.86 -33.99 -20.63
CA LEU A 15 5.96 -33.89 -19.45
C LEU A 15 6.23 -32.69 -18.52
N SER A 16 7.15 -31.78 -18.86
CA SER A 16 7.51 -30.69 -17.97
C SER A 16 7.04 -29.30 -18.41
N ASN A 17 6.19 -29.20 -19.44
CA ASN A 17 5.65 -27.89 -19.89
C ASN A 17 4.16 -27.92 -20.23
N GLN A 18 3.36 -28.60 -19.43
CA GLN A 18 1.94 -28.30 -19.38
C GLN A 18 1.69 -27.30 -18.24
N PHE A 19 2.07 -26.06 -18.44
CA PHE A 19 1.30 -24.96 -17.85
C PHE A 19 -0.11 -25.12 -18.41
N ILE A 20 -0.99 -25.70 -17.59
CA ILE A 20 -2.41 -25.72 -17.86
C ILE A 20 -2.85 -24.26 -17.82
N PHE A 21 -2.85 -23.61 -18.98
CA PHE A 21 -3.64 -22.40 -19.18
C PHE A 21 -5.09 -22.84 -18.95
N SER A 22 -5.57 -22.63 -17.73
CA SER A 22 -7.00 -22.74 -17.45
C SER A 22 -7.72 -21.84 -18.45
N GLN A 23 -8.43 -22.43 -19.39
CA GLN A 23 -9.18 -21.65 -20.37
C GLN A 23 -10.19 -20.80 -19.61
N LYS A 24 -10.03 -19.51 -19.72
CA LYS A 24 -10.99 -18.55 -19.16
C LYS A 24 -12.36 -18.83 -19.75
N ARG A 25 -13.31 -19.21 -18.92
CA ARG A 25 -14.70 -19.37 -19.34
C ARG A 25 -15.43 -18.07 -19.15
N VAL A 26 -16.18 -17.62 -20.15
CA VAL A 26 -17.16 -16.56 -19.99
C VAL A 26 -18.26 -17.11 -19.07
N ILE A 27 -18.49 -16.42 -17.94
CA ILE A 27 -19.53 -16.79 -16.97
C ILE A 27 -20.77 -15.92 -17.09
N ASP A 28 -20.62 -14.70 -17.62
CA ASP A 28 -21.73 -13.78 -17.80
C ASP A 28 -21.45 -12.76 -18.90
N THR A 29 -22.51 -12.11 -19.39
CA THR A 29 -22.44 -11.00 -20.32
C THR A 29 -23.29 -9.87 -19.80
N LEU A 30 -22.64 -8.77 -19.44
CA LEU A 30 -23.27 -7.60 -18.82
C LEU A 30 -23.44 -6.49 -19.87
N ASP A 31 -24.56 -5.78 -19.82
CA ASP A 31 -24.75 -4.55 -20.57
C ASP A 31 -24.14 -3.37 -19.86
N SER A 32 -23.37 -2.55 -20.58
CA SER A 32 -22.81 -1.30 -20.09
C SER A 32 -23.09 -0.17 -21.08
N GLU A 33 -22.98 1.08 -20.62
CA GLU A 33 -23.15 2.27 -21.47
C GLU A 33 -22.27 2.28 -22.73
N ASN A 34 -21.13 1.56 -22.69
CA ASN A 34 -20.16 1.48 -23.79
C ASN A 34 -20.23 0.15 -24.58
N GLY A 35 -21.25 -0.68 -24.33
CA GLY A 35 -21.46 -1.95 -25.01
C GLY A 35 -21.42 -3.16 -24.09
N LYS A 36 -21.58 -4.35 -24.66
CA LYS A 36 -21.60 -5.60 -23.90
C LYS A 36 -20.20 -5.97 -23.37
N VAL A 37 -20.15 -6.39 -22.10
CA VAL A 37 -18.95 -6.81 -21.37
C VAL A 37 -19.05 -8.31 -21.13
N LEU A 38 -18.02 -9.06 -21.52
CA LEU A 38 -17.86 -10.46 -21.18
C LEU A 38 -17.15 -10.59 -19.82
N LEU A 39 -17.81 -11.22 -18.85
CA LEU A 39 -17.22 -11.57 -17.57
C LEU A 39 -16.69 -13.00 -17.65
N TYR A 40 -15.43 -13.20 -17.22
CA TYR A 40 -14.78 -14.50 -17.22
C TYR A 40 -14.76 -15.12 -15.80
N SER A 41 -14.55 -16.44 -15.72
CA SER A 41 -14.49 -17.18 -14.47
C SER A 41 -13.41 -16.72 -13.49
N ASN A 42 -12.40 -16.05 -13.97
CA ASN A 42 -11.35 -15.42 -13.16
C ASN A 42 -11.68 -13.97 -12.78
N MET A 43 -12.95 -13.58 -12.89
CA MET A 43 -13.46 -12.24 -12.60
C MET A 43 -12.82 -11.12 -13.45
N SER A 44 -12.09 -11.46 -14.50
CA SER A 44 -11.70 -10.48 -15.52
C SER A 44 -12.85 -10.24 -16.49
N TRP A 45 -12.85 -9.11 -17.16
CA TRP A 45 -13.87 -8.76 -18.12
C TRP A 45 -13.29 -8.10 -19.38
N VAL A 46 -14.01 -8.20 -20.49
CA VAL A 46 -13.61 -7.66 -21.79
C VAL A 46 -14.85 -7.14 -22.50
N TYR A 47 -14.77 -5.98 -23.19
CA TYR A 47 -15.85 -5.60 -24.09
C TYR A 47 -15.97 -6.61 -25.22
N LEU A 48 -17.20 -6.98 -25.55
CA LEU A 48 -17.48 -7.96 -26.65
C LEU A 48 -16.83 -7.53 -27.96
N LYS A 49 -16.80 -6.21 -28.25
CA LYS A 49 -16.15 -5.64 -29.44
C LYS A 49 -14.62 -5.88 -29.50
N ASP A 50 -13.98 -6.16 -28.36
CA ASP A 50 -12.53 -6.31 -28.24
C ASP A 50 -12.10 -7.78 -28.07
N LYS A 51 -12.96 -8.74 -28.52
CA LYS A 51 -12.81 -10.19 -28.31
C LYS A 51 -11.52 -10.82 -28.85
N ASN A 52 -10.77 -10.11 -29.66
CA ASN A 52 -9.49 -10.60 -30.20
C ASN A 52 -8.30 -10.52 -29.20
N PHE A 53 -8.58 -10.23 -27.95
CA PHE A 53 -7.58 -10.01 -26.90
C PHE A 53 -7.50 -11.18 -25.91
N ASP A 54 -7.05 -12.34 -26.38
CA ASP A 54 -6.92 -13.55 -25.57
C ASP A 54 -5.58 -13.66 -24.81
N GLY A 55 -4.86 -12.60 -24.65
CA GLY A 55 -3.57 -12.69 -23.98
C GLY A 55 -3.29 -11.54 -23.06
N ILE A 56 -3.03 -11.81 -21.80
CA ILE A 56 -2.38 -10.93 -20.83
C ILE A 56 -3.28 -9.84 -20.23
N LEU A 57 -3.73 -10.12 -19.03
CA LEU A 57 -4.65 -9.32 -18.19
C LEU A 57 -4.21 -7.88 -17.87
N ASN A 58 -3.02 -7.43 -18.25
CA ASN A 58 -2.42 -6.35 -17.51
C ASN A 58 -1.99 -5.09 -18.22
N PRO A 59 -1.36 -5.10 -19.35
CA PRO A 59 -1.18 -3.89 -20.15
C PRO A 59 -2.51 -3.28 -20.53
N GLN A 60 -3.49 -4.12 -20.76
CA GLN A 60 -4.82 -3.77 -21.26
C GLN A 60 -5.72 -3.08 -20.25
N MET A 61 -5.58 -3.36 -18.95
CA MET A 61 -6.36 -2.63 -17.95
C MET A 61 -5.93 -1.16 -17.88
N PHE A 62 -4.64 -0.88 -18.02
CA PHE A 62 -4.16 0.50 -18.12
C PHE A 62 -4.55 1.16 -19.42
N ASP A 63 -4.52 0.43 -20.53
CA ASP A 63 -4.99 0.96 -21.83
C ASP A 63 -6.49 1.24 -21.81
N ARG A 64 -7.30 0.42 -21.15
CA ARG A 64 -8.74 0.65 -20.99
C ARG A 64 -9.08 1.76 -20.04
N ILE A 65 -8.38 1.91 -18.94
CA ILE A 65 -8.50 3.09 -18.08
C ILE A 65 -8.21 4.34 -18.90
N LYS A 66 -7.25 4.27 -19.82
CA LYS A 66 -6.93 5.33 -20.76
C LYS A 66 -8.06 5.59 -21.75
N GLU A 67 -8.68 4.54 -22.31
CA GLU A 67 -9.82 4.64 -23.23
C GLU A 67 -11.08 5.18 -22.53
N MET A 68 -11.44 4.66 -21.34
CA MET A 68 -12.56 5.14 -20.54
C MET A 68 -12.42 6.62 -20.15
N GLY A 69 -11.20 7.11 -20.02
CA GLY A 69 -10.90 8.53 -19.79
C GLY A 69 -10.78 9.37 -21.05
N ASN A 70 -11.22 8.91 -22.24
CA ASN A 70 -10.96 9.58 -23.52
C ASN A 70 -9.47 9.89 -23.73
N GLY A 71 -8.59 8.97 -23.41
CA GLY A 71 -7.14 9.14 -23.45
C GLY A 71 -6.55 10.03 -22.37
N LYS A 72 -7.36 10.52 -21.43
CA LYS A 72 -6.89 11.40 -20.33
C LYS A 72 -6.24 10.64 -19.18
N PHE A 73 -6.65 9.38 -18.93
CA PHE A 73 -6.06 8.56 -17.88
C PHE A 73 -4.90 7.74 -18.44
N SER A 74 -3.68 8.11 -18.05
CA SER A 74 -2.47 7.36 -18.35
C SER A 74 -1.52 7.41 -17.18
N GLN A 75 -0.81 6.33 -16.95
CA GLN A 75 0.27 6.29 -15.96
C GLN A 75 1.54 5.77 -16.64
N PRO A 76 2.42 6.67 -17.10
CA PRO A 76 3.62 6.28 -17.81
C PRO A 76 4.51 5.37 -16.95
N TRP A 77 5.21 4.46 -17.62
CA TRP A 77 6.20 3.62 -16.98
C TRP A 77 7.50 4.41 -16.83
N VAL A 78 7.73 4.96 -15.63
CA VAL A 78 8.94 5.69 -15.28
C VAL A 78 9.53 5.13 -13.99
N ASN A 79 10.74 4.59 -14.07
CA ASN A 79 11.42 3.95 -12.93
C ASN A 79 12.35 4.89 -12.15
N THR A 80 12.44 6.15 -12.55
CA THR A 80 13.31 7.15 -11.92
C THR A 80 12.58 8.09 -10.97
N LYS A 81 11.25 8.15 -11.04
CA LYS A 81 10.40 9.04 -10.24
C LYS A 81 9.35 8.25 -9.45
N CYS A 82 9.04 8.70 -8.21
CA CYS A 82 8.00 8.09 -7.39
C CYS A 82 6.60 8.34 -7.96
N TYR A 83 6.35 9.55 -8.45
CA TYR A 83 5.06 9.99 -8.96
C TYR A 83 5.18 10.24 -10.47
N THR A 84 4.31 9.60 -11.22
CA THR A 84 4.42 9.57 -12.68
C THR A 84 3.12 9.92 -13.40
N SER A 85 2.00 9.94 -12.68
CA SER A 85 0.69 10.23 -13.27
C SER A 85 0.57 11.71 -13.61
N PRO A 86 0.18 12.08 -14.83
CA PRO A 86 -0.13 13.46 -15.16
C PRO A 86 -1.39 13.91 -14.43
N LYS A 87 -1.54 15.21 -14.22
CA LYS A 87 -2.73 15.80 -13.55
C LYS A 87 -4.06 15.43 -14.24
N SER A 88 -4.03 15.18 -15.53
CA SER A 88 -5.18 14.71 -16.30
C SER A 88 -5.67 13.32 -15.90
N SER A 89 -4.81 12.53 -15.26
CA SER A 89 -5.10 11.18 -14.74
C SER A 89 -5.42 11.17 -13.25
N ASP A 90 -5.77 12.32 -12.66
CA ASP A 90 -6.18 12.39 -11.26
C ASP A 90 -7.48 11.59 -11.06
N PRO A 91 -7.52 10.57 -10.19
CA PRO A 91 -8.71 9.77 -9.91
C PRO A 91 -9.93 10.55 -9.44
N HIS A 92 -9.75 11.78 -8.92
CA HIS A 92 -10.87 12.67 -8.60
C HIS A 92 -11.66 13.12 -9.83
N LEU A 93 -11.09 12.95 -11.04
CA LEU A 93 -11.72 13.27 -12.33
C LEU A 93 -12.48 12.08 -12.93
N LEU A 94 -12.49 10.92 -12.26
CA LEU A 94 -13.23 9.74 -12.72
C LEU A 94 -14.71 10.09 -12.88
N LYS A 95 -15.27 9.77 -14.03
CA LYS A 95 -16.71 9.92 -14.33
C LYS A 95 -17.47 8.68 -13.89
N ASP A 96 -16.89 7.51 -14.15
CA ASP A 96 -17.47 6.21 -13.93
C ASP A 96 -16.81 5.45 -12.77
N THR A 97 -17.44 4.37 -12.34
CA THR A 97 -16.89 3.44 -11.38
C THR A 97 -16.03 2.43 -12.09
N LEU A 98 -14.76 2.29 -11.64
CA LEU A 98 -13.84 1.27 -12.13
C LEU A 98 -13.88 0.07 -11.19
N TRP A 99 -13.91 -1.11 -11.77
CA TRP A 99 -13.82 -2.36 -11.04
C TRP A 99 -12.42 -2.96 -11.15
N LEU A 100 -11.80 -3.26 -10.01
CA LEU A 100 -10.51 -3.91 -9.90
C LEU A 100 -10.67 -5.23 -9.15
N CYS A 101 -10.14 -6.33 -9.70
CA CYS A 101 -10.04 -7.60 -9.00
C CYS A 101 -8.84 -7.57 -8.05
N LEU A 102 -9.07 -7.75 -6.76
CA LEU A 102 -8.03 -7.77 -5.73
C LEU A 102 -7.56 -9.19 -5.40
N GLN A 103 -8.43 -10.16 -5.57
CA GLN A 103 -8.14 -11.58 -5.36
C GLN A 103 -9.02 -12.44 -6.24
N ASP A 104 -8.42 -13.44 -6.86
CA ASP A 104 -9.09 -14.54 -7.54
C ASP A 104 -8.37 -15.86 -7.24
N ASP A 105 -8.98 -16.97 -7.64
CA ASP A 105 -8.43 -18.30 -7.36
C ASP A 105 -7.25 -18.68 -8.27
N VAL A 106 -6.90 -17.87 -9.25
CA VAL A 106 -5.98 -18.25 -10.32
C VAL A 106 -4.79 -17.30 -10.46
N TYR A 107 -5.00 -16.00 -10.50
CA TYR A 107 -3.97 -15.02 -10.92
C TYR A 107 -3.65 -13.94 -9.89
N THR A 108 -4.57 -13.63 -9.00
CA THR A 108 -4.47 -12.51 -8.09
C THR A 108 -4.62 -12.97 -6.65
N ASN A 109 -3.49 -13.27 -6.01
CA ASN A 109 -3.47 -13.59 -4.57
C ASN A 109 -2.97 -12.39 -3.78
N PHE A 110 -3.57 -12.15 -2.63
CA PHE A 110 -3.09 -11.15 -1.68
C PHE A 110 -2.24 -11.81 -0.59
N VAL A 111 -1.08 -11.21 -0.33
CA VAL A 111 -0.21 -11.57 0.79
C VAL A 111 0.05 -10.31 1.64
N MET A 112 -0.08 -10.44 2.95
CA MET A 112 0.27 -9.33 3.85
C MET A 112 1.77 -9.03 3.75
N PRO A 113 2.21 -7.76 3.61
CA PRO A 113 3.61 -7.42 3.36
C PRO A 113 4.53 -7.77 4.53
N VAL A 114 4.01 -7.69 5.75
CA VAL A 114 4.70 -8.08 7.00
C VAL A 114 3.70 -8.66 7.99
N PRO A 115 4.13 -9.51 8.92
CA PRO A 115 3.24 -10.08 9.93
C PRO A 115 2.86 -9.09 11.04
N GLY A 116 3.48 -7.92 11.08
CA GLY A 116 3.34 -6.93 12.15
C GLY A 116 1.95 -6.32 12.30
N VAL A 117 1.72 -5.71 13.45
CA VAL A 117 0.48 -4.99 13.74
C VAL A 117 0.57 -3.54 13.26
N ARG A 118 -0.57 -2.89 13.09
CA ARG A 118 -0.60 -1.47 12.73
C ARG A 118 -0.15 -0.61 13.92
N THR A 119 0.92 0.16 13.74
CA THR A 119 1.42 1.15 14.72
C THR A 119 0.88 2.55 14.47
N SER A 120 0.59 2.92 13.21
CA SER A 120 -0.02 4.21 12.86
C SER A 120 -1.03 4.08 11.72
N PRO A 121 -2.23 4.71 11.84
CA PRO A 121 -3.25 4.65 10.81
C PRO A 121 -3.00 5.67 9.69
N TYR A 122 -3.66 5.44 8.55
CA TYR A 122 -3.81 6.42 7.48
C TYR A 122 -4.62 7.64 7.95
N GLY A 123 -4.27 8.84 7.44
CA GLY A 123 -5.06 10.05 7.61
C GLY A 123 -4.33 11.19 8.31
N PRO A 124 -5.06 12.23 8.77
CA PRO A 124 -4.46 13.43 9.35
C PRO A 124 -3.67 13.13 10.64
N ARG A 125 -2.42 13.58 10.68
CA ARG A 125 -1.51 13.41 11.81
C ARG A 125 -0.64 14.65 11.99
N ASN A 126 -0.80 15.38 13.11
CA ASN A 126 0.02 16.55 13.47
C ASN A 126 0.15 17.61 12.35
N GLY A 127 -0.96 17.94 11.67
CA GLY A 127 -1.01 18.95 10.61
C GLY A 127 -0.55 18.45 9.22
N ARG A 128 -0.19 17.18 9.08
CA ARG A 128 0.15 16.53 7.80
C ARG A 128 -0.73 15.30 7.59
N ASN A 129 -0.92 14.90 6.34
CA ASN A 129 -1.54 13.62 6.05
C ASN A 129 -0.50 12.50 6.11
N HIS A 130 -0.83 11.41 6.79
CA HIS A 130 -0.16 10.14 6.70
C HIS A 130 -0.81 9.35 5.56
N ASN A 131 -0.09 9.17 4.47
CA ASN A 131 -0.62 8.62 3.22
C ASN A 131 -0.63 7.09 3.18
N GLY A 132 -0.26 6.42 4.27
CA GLY A 132 -0.19 4.98 4.37
C GLY A 132 -0.53 4.45 5.76
N LEU A 133 -0.16 3.22 5.99
CA LEU A 133 -0.14 2.58 7.30
C LEU A 133 1.30 2.39 7.74
N ASP A 134 1.58 2.57 9.03
CA ASP A 134 2.82 2.10 9.61
C ASP A 134 2.56 0.74 10.27
N LEU A 135 3.31 -0.27 9.83
CA LEU A 135 3.24 -1.65 10.33
C LEU A 135 4.52 -1.97 11.11
N ASP A 136 4.34 -2.59 12.26
CA ASP A 136 5.43 -3.00 13.15
C ASP A 136 6.31 -4.06 12.49
N LEU A 137 7.62 -3.86 12.55
CA LEU A 137 8.65 -4.83 12.17
C LEU A 137 9.99 -4.47 12.80
N ASP A 138 10.88 -5.44 12.92
CA ASP A 138 12.28 -5.21 13.30
C ASP A 138 13.16 -4.97 12.08
N THR A 139 14.28 -4.25 12.29
CA THR A 139 15.27 -4.07 11.23
C THR A 139 15.84 -5.41 10.78
N GLY A 140 15.73 -5.72 9.50
CA GLY A 140 16.14 -7.00 8.92
C GLY A 140 14.98 -7.96 8.63
N ASP A 141 13.78 -7.69 9.15
CA ASP A 141 12.60 -8.49 8.84
C ASP A 141 12.27 -8.45 7.35
N THR A 142 11.82 -9.58 6.83
CA THR A 142 11.49 -9.70 5.41
C THR A 142 10.19 -8.94 5.07
N VAL A 143 10.28 -8.02 4.11
CA VAL A 143 9.15 -7.33 3.51
C VAL A 143 8.81 -7.96 2.17
N LYS A 144 7.52 -8.33 1.98
CA LYS A 144 7.01 -9.04 0.81
C LYS A 144 6.09 -8.15 -0.02
N THR A 145 6.02 -8.39 -1.33
CA THR A 145 5.02 -7.73 -2.16
C THR A 145 3.62 -8.29 -1.91
N CYS A 146 2.60 -7.39 -1.91
CA CYS A 146 1.21 -7.78 -1.61
C CYS A 146 0.55 -8.57 -2.73
N TRP A 147 0.81 -8.23 -3.97
CA TRP A 147 0.28 -8.86 -5.18
C TRP A 147 1.39 -9.05 -6.20
N SER A 148 1.14 -9.92 -7.16
CA SER A 148 2.00 -10.04 -8.33
C SER A 148 2.00 -8.75 -9.15
N GLY A 149 3.15 -8.46 -9.77
CA GLY A 149 3.31 -7.23 -10.55
C GLY A 149 4.74 -7.03 -11.02
N LYS A 150 5.05 -5.77 -11.36
CA LYS A 150 6.37 -5.37 -11.82
C LYS A 150 6.92 -4.24 -10.97
N VAL A 151 8.17 -4.37 -10.54
CA VAL A 151 8.86 -3.34 -9.76
C VAL A 151 9.05 -2.11 -10.64
N ARG A 152 8.43 -1.00 -10.27
CA ARG A 152 8.57 0.27 -10.99
C ARG A 152 9.71 1.12 -10.46
N TYR A 153 9.93 1.10 -9.16
CA TYR A 153 10.94 1.91 -8.49
C TYR A 153 11.60 1.10 -7.38
N ALA A 154 12.92 1.13 -7.29
CA ALA A 154 13.68 0.50 -6.22
C ALA A 154 15.00 1.24 -6.01
N LYS A 155 14.99 2.27 -5.15
CA LYS A 155 16.18 3.04 -4.75
C LYS A 155 15.91 3.92 -3.54
N TYR A 156 16.96 4.57 -3.01
CA TYR A 156 16.84 5.58 -1.98
C TYR A 156 16.07 6.80 -2.50
N ASN A 157 15.18 7.32 -1.66
CA ASN A 157 14.34 8.49 -1.95
C ASN A 157 14.52 9.56 -0.87
N ASP A 158 15.04 10.73 -1.28
CA ASP A 158 15.32 11.86 -0.39
C ASP A 158 14.06 12.60 0.08
N GLY A 159 12.90 12.31 -0.53
CA GLY A 159 11.60 12.89 -0.16
C GLY A 159 11.01 12.36 1.15
N GLY A 160 11.77 11.61 1.92
CA GLY A 160 11.41 11.11 3.24
C GLY A 160 11.15 9.61 3.31
N PHE A 161 10.95 8.92 2.20
CA PHE A 161 10.70 7.47 2.19
C PHE A 161 11.93 6.62 2.53
N GLY A 162 13.17 7.18 2.39
CA GLY A 162 14.40 6.39 2.52
C GLY A 162 14.51 5.35 1.41
N ASN A 163 14.95 4.14 1.70
CA ASN A 163 14.93 3.05 0.73
C ASN A 163 13.47 2.66 0.46
N LEU A 164 13.08 2.78 -0.81
CA LEU A 164 11.71 2.63 -1.27
C LEU A 164 11.63 1.63 -2.41
N VAL A 165 10.70 0.69 -2.32
CA VAL A 165 10.23 -0.13 -3.43
C VAL A 165 8.80 0.28 -3.78
N ILE A 166 8.53 0.45 -5.08
CA ILE A 166 7.17 0.63 -5.62
C ILE A 166 6.91 -0.51 -6.60
N VAL A 167 5.86 -1.26 -6.36
CA VAL A 167 5.39 -2.31 -7.26
C VAL A 167 4.08 -1.86 -7.91
N ARG A 168 4.05 -1.88 -9.25
CA ARG A 168 2.81 -1.75 -10.00
C ARG A 168 2.23 -3.14 -10.23
N HIS A 169 1.07 -3.35 -9.66
CA HIS A 169 0.40 -4.63 -9.68
C HIS A 169 -0.48 -4.81 -10.91
N TYR A 170 -0.68 -6.05 -11.23
CA TYR A 170 -1.53 -6.43 -12.34
C TYR A 170 -3.02 -6.12 -12.13
N ASN A 171 -3.45 -5.86 -10.93
CA ASN A 171 -4.78 -5.34 -10.62
C ASN A 171 -4.92 -3.80 -10.76
N GLY A 172 -3.88 -3.10 -11.23
CA GLY A 172 -3.88 -1.65 -11.48
C GLY A 172 -3.54 -0.77 -10.29
N LEU A 173 -3.28 -1.34 -9.14
CA LEU A 173 -2.82 -0.60 -7.97
C LEU A 173 -1.28 -0.49 -7.96
N GLU A 174 -0.78 0.52 -7.27
CA GLU A 174 0.62 0.59 -6.86
C GLU A 174 0.72 0.49 -5.34
N THR A 175 1.72 -0.26 -4.87
CA THR A 175 2.07 -0.31 -3.46
C THR A 175 3.47 0.23 -3.22
N PHE A 176 3.62 1.00 -2.14
CA PHE A 176 4.86 1.61 -1.70
C PHE A 176 5.29 0.93 -0.41
N TYR A 177 6.57 0.53 -0.38
CA TYR A 177 7.23 -0.12 0.75
C TYR A 177 8.44 0.71 1.13
N ALA A 178 8.33 1.50 2.18
CA ALA A 178 9.32 2.50 2.54
C ALA A 178 10.03 2.20 3.86
N HIS A 179 11.05 3.00 4.17
CA HIS A 179 11.93 2.91 5.32
C HIS A 179 12.76 1.63 5.39
N LEU A 180 12.93 0.94 4.24
CA LEU A 180 13.67 -0.33 4.17
C LEU A 180 15.15 -0.13 4.54
N SER A 181 15.76 -1.14 5.16
CA SER A 181 17.21 -1.19 5.37
C SER A 181 17.96 -1.65 4.12
N LYS A 182 17.35 -2.56 3.35
CA LYS A 182 17.94 -3.15 2.13
C LYS A 182 16.86 -3.38 1.07
N LEU A 183 17.20 -3.11 -0.18
CA LEU A 183 16.41 -3.47 -1.35
C LEU A 183 16.87 -4.85 -1.84
N LEU A 184 15.95 -5.75 -2.16
CA LEU A 184 16.23 -7.10 -2.68
C LEU A 184 15.85 -7.24 -4.15
N VAL A 185 15.22 -6.21 -4.72
CA VAL A 185 14.74 -6.17 -6.11
C VAL A 185 15.24 -4.92 -6.83
N PHE A 186 15.13 -4.92 -8.14
CA PHE A 186 15.53 -3.81 -9.01
C PHE A 186 14.39 -3.42 -9.97
N PRO A 187 14.40 -2.20 -10.51
CA PRO A 187 13.37 -1.74 -11.44
C PRO A 187 13.23 -2.65 -12.66
N ASN A 188 12.00 -2.85 -13.11
CA ASN A 188 11.58 -3.73 -14.20
C ASN A 188 11.58 -5.23 -13.87
N GLN A 189 11.98 -5.66 -12.69
CA GLN A 189 11.83 -7.04 -12.24
C GLN A 189 10.34 -7.37 -12.05
N GLU A 190 9.92 -8.52 -12.53
CA GLU A 190 8.61 -9.11 -12.22
C GLU A 190 8.68 -9.81 -10.87
N VAL A 191 7.63 -9.69 -10.09
CA VAL A 191 7.52 -10.28 -8.75
C VAL A 191 6.15 -10.92 -8.58
N ILE A 192 6.12 -12.06 -7.88
CA ILE A 192 4.87 -12.74 -7.52
C ILE A 192 4.43 -12.37 -6.10
N ALA A 193 3.13 -12.46 -5.82
CA ALA A 193 2.58 -12.18 -4.49
C ALA A 193 3.31 -12.98 -3.40
N GLY A 194 3.76 -12.30 -2.35
CA GLY A 194 4.53 -12.91 -1.26
C GLY A 194 6.04 -13.01 -1.48
N GLU A 195 6.55 -12.62 -2.65
CA GLU A 195 7.99 -12.58 -2.92
C GLU A 195 8.69 -11.52 -2.07
N PRO A 196 9.87 -11.83 -1.48
CA PRO A 196 10.69 -10.85 -0.76
C PRO A 196 11.17 -9.72 -1.67
N ILE A 197 10.91 -8.47 -1.29
CA ILE A 197 11.29 -7.28 -2.06
C ILE A 197 12.26 -6.36 -1.31
N GLY A 198 12.40 -6.55 -0.01
CA GLY A 198 13.30 -5.74 0.82
C GLY A 198 13.36 -6.25 2.25
N LEU A 199 14.22 -5.64 3.03
CA LEU A 199 14.32 -5.87 4.47
C LEU A 199 13.86 -4.63 5.23
N GLY A 200 13.14 -4.84 6.31
CA GLY A 200 12.66 -3.81 7.22
C GLY A 200 13.78 -2.95 7.76
N GLY A 201 13.48 -1.71 8.07
CA GLY A 201 14.48 -0.77 8.55
C GLY A 201 13.91 0.54 9.10
N ASN A 202 14.79 1.55 9.12
CA ASN A 202 14.49 2.87 9.69
C ASN A 202 15.16 3.99 8.86
N THR A 203 15.18 3.84 7.53
CA THR A 203 15.80 4.84 6.63
C THR A 203 14.85 5.98 6.30
N GLY A 204 15.38 7.13 5.88
CA GLY A 204 14.57 8.31 5.55
C GLY A 204 14.01 9.03 6.78
N HIS A 205 12.80 9.59 6.67
CA HIS A 205 12.15 10.32 7.77
C HIS A 205 11.37 9.37 8.69
N SER A 206 12.07 8.51 9.41
CA SER A 206 11.53 7.51 10.33
C SER A 206 12.11 7.68 11.73
N TYR A 207 11.33 7.34 12.76
CA TYR A 207 11.71 7.47 14.18
C TYR A 207 11.91 6.12 14.88
N GLY A 208 11.84 5.02 14.14
CA GLY A 208 11.99 3.65 14.65
C GLY A 208 11.69 2.65 13.55
N SER A 209 12.14 1.41 13.71
CA SER A 209 11.88 0.36 12.71
C SER A 209 10.38 0.18 12.51
N HIS A 210 9.92 0.29 11.27
CA HIS A 210 8.56 0.02 10.82
C HIS A 210 8.51 -0.03 9.30
N LEU A 211 7.52 -0.69 8.75
CA LEU A 211 7.17 -0.56 7.34
C LEU A 211 6.15 0.56 7.17
N HIS A 212 6.51 1.62 6.45
CA HIS A 212 5.52 2.55 5.92
C HIS A 212 4.98 1.99 4.62
N PHE A 213 3.68 1.63 4.63
CA PHE A 213 3.00 0.94 3.55
C PHE A 213 1.87 1.78 2.98
N GLU A 214 1.91 2.05 1.65
CA GLU A 214 0.84 2.78 0.97
C GLU A 214 0.24 1.96 -0.16
N ILE A 215 -1.04 2.20 -0.44
CA ILE A 215 -1.71 1.75 -1.66
C ILE A 215 -2.16 2.99 -2.42
N ARG A 216 -1.85 3.02 -3.70
CA ARG A 216 -2.14 4.15 -4.59
C ARG A 216 -2.85 3.69 -5.86
N PHE A 217 -3.66 4.58 -6.38
CA PHE A 217 -4.25 4.46 -7.69
C PHE A 217 -3.94 5.76 -8.46
N PHE A 218 -3.20 5.68 -9.56
CA PHE A 218 -2.68 6.84 -10.30
C PHE A 218 -2.01 7.88 -9.39
N ASP A 219 -1.04 7.45 -8.60
CA ASP A 219 -0.29 8.23 -7.60
C ASP A 219 -1.11 8.77 -6.42
N VAL A 220 -2.44 8.68 -6.45
CA VAL A 220 -3.30 9.15 -5.35
C VAL A 220 -3.43 8.07 -4.28
N PRO A 221 -2.95 8.33 -3.06
CA PRO A 221 -3.04 7.36 -1.97
C PRO A 221 -4.47 7.28 -1.44
N PHE A 222 -4.85 6.11 -0.97
CA PHE A 222 -6.07 5.90 -0.21
C PHE A 222 -5.80 5.01 1.01
N ASN A 223 -6.73 5.03 1.96
CA ASN A 223 -6.58 4.26 3.19
C ASN A 223 -6.53 2.75 2.89
N PRO A 224 -5.40 2.06 3.11
CA PRO A 224 -5.28 0.63 2.86
C PRO A 224 -6.29 -0.21 3.67
N GLU A 225 -6.72 0.27 4.83
CA GLU A 225 -7.72 -0.43 5.65
C GLU A 225 -9.13 -0.42 5.04
N LEU A 226 -9.38 0.29 3.94
CA LEU A 226 -10.63 0.12 3.18
C LEU A 226 -10.72 -1.27 2.56
N ILE A 227 -9.59 -1.82 2.15
CA ILE A 227 -9.51 -3.11 1.46
C ILE A 227 -8.78 -4.21 2.25
N ILE A 228 -7.93 -3.85 3.22
CA ILE A 228 -7.16 -4.79 4.04
C ILE A 228 -7.70 -4.83 5.47
N ASP A 229 -7.89 -6.03 6.00
CA ASP A 229 -8.03 -6.28 7.42
C ASP A 229 -6.67 -6.65 8.00
N VAL A 230 -5.99 -5.66 8.57
CA VAL A 230 -4.64 -5.82 9.12
C VAL A 230 -4.60 -6.84 10.26
N LYS A 231 -5.66 -6.93 11.07
CA LYS A 231 -5.74 -7.89 12.19
C LYS A 231 -5.84 -9.32 11.69
N LYS A 232 -6.66 -9.54 10.65
CA LYS A 232 -6.87 -10.86 10.05
C LYS A 232 -5.83 -11.18 8.97
N LYS A 233 -4.97 -10.23 8.62
CA LYS A 233 -3.92 -10.34 7.58
C LYS A 233 -4.46 -10.79 6.22
N LYS A 234 -5.64 -10.30 5.83
CA LYS A 234 -6.30 -10.64 4.57
C LYS A 234 -7.07 -9.45 4.00
N ILE A 235 -7.41 -9.53 2.73
CA ILE A 235 -8.31 -8.55 2.13
C ILE A 235 -9.74 -8.72 2.67
N LYS A 236 -10.51 -7.64 2.64
CA LYS A 236 -11.91 -7.60 3.09
C LYS A 236 -12.89 -8.01 2.00
N THR A 237 -12.50 -7.83 0.74
CA THR A 237 -13.30 -8.11 -0.44
C THR A 237 -12.40 -8.43 -1.61
N ASP A 238 -12.84 -9.35 -2.46
CA ASP A 238 -12.09 -9.76 -3.64
C ASP A 238 -12.17 -8.72 -4.76
N ASN A 239 -13.14 -7.82 -4.69
CA ASN A 239 -13.40 -6.81 -5.69
C ASN A 239 -13.36 -5.40 -5.10
N LEU A 240 -12.77 -4.46 -5.81
CA LEU A 240 -12.70 -3.05 -5.45
C LEU A 240 -13.37 -2.19 -6.52
N PHE A 241 -14.36 -1.42 -6.09
CA PHE A 241 -15.05 -0.46 -6.95
C PHE A 241 -14.54 0.95 -6.67
N ILE A 242 -13.76 1.49 -7.60
CA ILE A 242 -13.13 2.81 -7.47
C ILE A 242 -13.96 3.83 -8.24
N HIS A 243 -14.39 4.87 -7.57
CA HIS A 243 -15.03 6.06 -8.18
C HIS A 243 -14.49 7.34 -7.51
N LYS A 244 -14.75 8.50 -8.09
CA LYS A 244 -14.22 9.79 -7.61
C LYS A 244 -14.44 10.06 -6.11
N SER A 245 -15.54 9.57 -5.52
CA SER A 245 -15.82 9.77 -4.10
C SER A 245 -14.96 8.90 -3.18
N PHE A 246 -14.31 7.84 -3.73
CA PHE A 246 -13.39 6.98 -3.00
C PHE A 246 -12.18 7.77 -2.47
N PHE A 247 -11.75 8.77 -3.24
CA PHE A 247 -10.61 9.64 -2.90
C PHE A 247 -10.99 10.91 -2.14
N LYS A 248 -12.27 11.15 -1.90
CA LYS A 248 -12.69 12.31 -1.11
C LYS A 248 -12.07 12.21 0.27
N SER A 249 -11.13 13.11 0.57
CA SER A 249 -10.71 13.36 1.94
C SER A 249 -11.97 13.65 2.75
N LYS A 250 -12.09 13.06 3.95
CA LYS A 250 -13.12 13.49 4.91
C LYS A 250 -13.06 15.01 4.95
N PRO A 251 -14.20 15.73 4.88
CA PRO A 251 -14.18 17.19 4.89
C PRO A 251 -13.35 17.60 6.10
N LYS A 252 -12.36 18.48 5.89
CA LYS A 252 -11.78 19.25 6.98
C LYS A 252 -13.00 19.75 7.73
N SER A 253 -13.12 19.43 9.01
CA SER A 253 -14.11 20.07 9.84
C SER A 253 -13.84 21.57 9.69
N THR A 254 -14.63 22.23 8.86
CA THR A 254 -14.64 23.68 8.76
C THR A 254 -15.23 24.13 10.08
N VAL A 255 -14.37 24.28 11.06
CA VAL A 255 -14.63 25.25 12.10
C VAL A 255 -14.64 26.57 11.34
N LYS A 256 -15.85 27.02 10.94
CA LYS A 256 -16.05 28.38 10.47
C LYS A 256 -15.36 29.28 11.49
N PRO A 257 -14.54 30.26 11.06
CA PRO A 257 -14.12 31.32 11.96
C PRO A 257 -15.39 32.09 12.29
N THR A 258 -16.00 31.76 13.42
CA THR A 258 -17.03 32.63 14.01
C THR A 258 -16.35 33.96 14.32
N SER A 259 -16.96 35.00 13.75
CA SER A 259 -16.72 36.43 14.00
C SER A 259 -16.31 36.70 15.45
N LYS A 260 -15.34 37.58 15.59
CA LYS A 260 -14.91 38.20 16.84
C LYS A 260 -16.12 38.61 17.67
N SER A 261 -16.40 37.90 18.75
CA SER A 261 -17.15 38.43 19.87
C SER A 261 -16.18 38.56 21.03
N ASN A 262 -16.02 39.79 21.49
CA ASN A 262 -15.34 40.14 22.73
C ASN A 262 -16.05 39.43 23.88
N THR A 263 -15.44 38.39 24.44
CA THR A 263 -15.84 37.90 25.76
C THR A 263 -14.59 37.54 26.56
N THR A 264 -14.58 38.14 27.72
CA THR A 264 -13.66 38.04 28.84
C THR A 264 -13.02 36.68 29.03
N LYS A 265 -11.69 36.68 29.13
CA LYS A 265 -10.84 35.51 29.44
C LYS A 265 -11.27 34.85 30.76
N LYS A 266 -11.92 33.69 30.71
CA LYS A 266 -11.95 32.79 31.85
C LYS A 266 -10.57 32.16 32.03
N PRO A 267 -10.06 31.93 33.23
CA PRO A 267 -8.74 31.33 33.48
C PRO A 267 -8.73 29.89 32.95
N VAL A 268 -7.78 29.60 32.05
CA VAL A 268 -7.53 28.22 31.59
C VAL A 268 -7.04 27.40 32.79
N ALA A 269 -7.81 26.40 33.20
CA ALA A 269 -7.42 25.47 34.23
C ALA A 269 -6.09 24.83 33.86
N ARG A 270 -5.05 25.06 34.65
CA ARG A 270 -3.72 24.44 34.51
C ARG A 270 -3.89 22.90 34.56
N SER A 271 -3.71 22.21 33.43
CA SER A 271 -3.74 20.75 33.39
C SER A 271 -2.70 20.19 34.36
N LYS A 272 -3.10 19.32 35.28
CA LYS A 272 -2.22 18.68 36.26
C LYS A 272 -1.07 17.95 35.53
N LYS A 273 0.19 18.20 35.92
CA LYS A 273 1.37 17.51 35.41
C LYS A 273 1.24 16.01 35.72
N LYS A 274 1.44 15.16 34.70
CA LYS A 274 1.39 13.69 34.85
C LYS A 274 2.78 13.11 34.62
N TYR A 275 3.19 12.17 35.45
CA TYR A 275 4.49 11.52 35.41
C TYR A 275 4.33 10.00 35.25
N HIS A 276 5.28 9.38 34.56
CA HIS A 276 5.44 7.94 34.41
C HIS A 276 6.74 7.50 35.05
N LYS A 277 6.71 6.52 35.97
CA LYS A 277 7.90 5.92 36.56
C LYS A 277 8.41 4.81 35.64
N ILE A 278 9.62 4.94 35.12
CA ILE A 278 10.24 4.01 34.19
C ILE A 278 10.42 2.65 34.84
N ARG A 279 10.00 1.59 34.17
CA ARG A 279 10.12 0.19 34.57
C ARG A 279 11.01 -0.55 33.58
N SER A 280 11.46 -1.75 33.94
CA SER A 280 12.17 -2.64 33.02
C SER A 280 11.32 -2.91 31.79
N GLY A 281 11.89 -2.84 30.58
CA GLY A 281 11.21 -3.00 29.31
C GLY A 281 10.48 -1.76 28.78
N ASP A 282 10.46 -0.64 29.53
CA ASP A 282 9.85 0.60 29.02
C ASP A 282 10.72 1.25 27.93
N THR A 283 10.05 1.65 26.85
CA THR A 283 10.61 2.47 25.77
C THR A 283 9.89 3.80 25.70
N LEU A 284 10.52 4.85 25.16
CA LEU A 284 9.86 6.15 24.97
C LEU A 284 8.59 6.01 24.12
N THR A 285 8.62 5.14 23.13
CA THR A 285 7.46 4.85 22.27
C THR A 285 6.33 4.16 23.03
N GLY A 286 6.64 3.13 23.82
CA GLY A 286 5.66 2.43 24.67
C GLY A 286 5.03 3.33 25.72
N ILE A 287 5.85 4.19 26.37
CA ILE A 287 5.38 5.18 27.34
C ILE A 287 4.47 6.21 26.65
N ALA A 288 4.86 6.70 25.46
CA ALA A 288 4.06 7.66 24.70
C ALA A 288 2.68 7.10 24.31
N ALA A 289 2.65 5.86 23.82
CA ALA A 289 1.40 5.15 23.47
C ALA A 289 0.50 4.98 24.71
N ARG A 290 1.03 4.50 25.82
CA ARG A 290 0.30 4.28 27.09
C ARG A 290 -0.31 5.56 27.67
N HIS A 291 0.33 6.70 27.43
CA HIS A 291 -0.13 7.99 27.92
C HIS A 291 -0.79 8.88 26.88
N HIS A 292 -1.13 8.33 25.70
CA HIS A 292 -1.76 9.06 24.58
C HIS A 292 -1.03 10.36 24.23
N THR A 293 0.30 10.29 24.14
CA THR A 293 1.21 11.42 23.84
C THR A 293 2.22 11.01 22.78
N SER A 294 3.12 11.90 22.39
CA SER A 294 4.19 11.58 21.43
C SER A 294 5.55 11.52 22.10
N VAL A 295 6.48 10.73 21.53
CA VAL A 295 7.88 10.68 21.95
C VAL A 295 8.49 12.08 21.93
N SER A 296 8.26 12.85 20.88
CA SER A 296 8.74 14.24 20.76
C SER A 296 8.25 15.13 21.92
N LYS A 297 6.97 14.98 22.33
CA LYS A 297 6.43 15.73 23.47
C LYS A 297 7.07 15.29 24.80
N ILE A 298 7.26 13.99 25.04
CA ILE A 298 7.97 13.48 26.21
C ILE A 298 9.39 14.02 26.25
N CYS A 299 10.12 13.94 25.13
CA CYS A 299 11.49 14.46 25.03
C CYS A 299 11.57 15.94 25.34
N LYS A 300 10.67 16.75 24.77
CA LYS A 300 10.59 18.21 25.03
C LYS A 300 10.26 18.52 26.49
N LEU A 301 9.32 17.79 27.10
CA LEU A 301 8.92 17.99 28.50
C LEU A 301 10.03 17.65 29.51
N ASN A 302 10.92 16.71 29.15
CA ASN A 302 11.98 16.21 30.01
C ASN A 302 13.38 16.67 29.58
N ARG A 303 13.51 17.43 28.50
CA ARG A 303 14.78 17.90 27.91
C ARG A 303 15.75 16.75 27.62
N ILE A 304 15.22 15.66 27.04
CA ILE A 304 15.99 14.47 26.62
C ILE A 304 15.90 14.28 25.11
N LYS A 305 16.85 13.53 24.54
CA LYS A 305 16.82 13.13 23.12
C LYS A 305 16.04 11.83 22.94
N PRO A 306 15.48 11.53 21.75
CA PRO A 306 14.83 10.24 21.48
C PRO A 306 15.72 9.02 21.70
N THR A 307 17.03 9.19 21.58
CA THR A 307 18.06 8.16 21.79
C THR A 307 18.53 8.04 23.25
N THR A 308 17.92 8.80 24.18
CA THR A 308 18.35 8.78 25.60
C THR A 308 17.99 7.44 26.24
N ILE A 309 18.97 6.79 26.87
CA ILE A 309 18.75 5.57 27.66
C ILE A 309 17.85 5.90 28.85
N LEU A 310 16.81 5.11 29.02
CA LEU A 310 15.84 5.27 30.10
C LEU A 310 16.33 4.53 31.37
N ASN A 311 16.64 5.27 32.43
CA ASN A 311 17.03 4.67 33.69
C ASN A 311 15.79 4.20 34.48
N ILE A 312 15.74 2.92 34.81
CA ILE A 312 14.66 2.33 35.62
C ILE A 312 14.52 3.07 36.95
N GLY A 313 13.27 3.30 37.36
CA GLY A 313 12.94 4.02 38.58
C GLY A 313 12.85 5.55 38.43
N ARG A 314 13.43 6.13 37.40
CA ARG A 314 13.29 7.58 37.10
C ARG A 314 11.88 7.92 36.63
N SER A 315 11.41 9.13 36.97
CA SER A 315 10.09 9.62 36.52
C SER A 315 10.23 10.51 35.28
N LEU A 316 9.45 10.20 34.23
CA LEU A 316 9.29 10.99 33.02
C LEU A 316 7.99 11.77 33.08
N ARG A 317 8.05 13.09 32.82
CA ARG A 317 6.85 13.89 32.62
C ARG A 317 6.22 13.56 31.27
N VAL A 318 4.94 13.14 31.28
CA VAL A 318 4.20 12.72 30.09
C VAL A 318 3.08 13.68 29.69
N ARG A 319 2.78 14.66 30.58
CA ARG A 319 1.79 15.74 30.33
C ARG A 319 2.15 17.03 31.06
#